data_66774ebe3168b03b97e8ee85ab0b3e26
#
_entry.id   66774ebe3168b03b97e8ee85ab0b3e26
#
_cell.length_a   1.000
_cell.length_b   1.000
_cell.length_c   1.000
_cell.angle_alpha   90.00
_cell.angle_beta   90.00
_cell.angle_gamma   90.00
#
_symmetry.space_group_name_H-M   'P 1'
#
loop_
_entity.id
_entity.type
_entity.pdbx_description
1 polymer ?
#
loop_
_entity_poly.entity_id
_entity_poly.type
_entity_poly.pdbx_seq_one_letter_code
_entity_poly.pdbx_strand_id
1 'polypeptide(L)'
;MKIYRYIQNYKVEILDQPFELESDINFKKTAKIAFYDINNNLIETKKYGVVDTEFIYNKIINKESIDISRCYVKNFSLSDFRSKNNLNSREKVDLIDFTAVDSIFESEKMIDFTLGNFIGTKADFSNTHFGLGNLSFLKSEFGDFKVLFKGSSYSEGNNTFQYVKFNNGNVNFDNSTFENGNLSFVNTYFGDGNSSFKNIHFGNGD
;
A
#
# COMPACT_ATOMS: atom_id res chain seq x y z
N MET A 1 5.83 -1.43 -19.88
CA MET A 1 6.32 -2.60 -19.12
C MET A 1 6.65 -2.12 -17.72
N LYS A 2 6.12 -2.73 -16.67
CA LYS A 2 6.25 -2.18 -15.31
C LYS A 2 7.60 -2.56 -14.74
N ILE A 3 8.30 -1.57 -14.26
CA ILE A 3 9.66 -1.64 -13.77
C ILE A 3 9.79 -2.53 -12.52
N TYR A 4 8.82 -2.49 -11.62
CA TYR A 4 8.84 -3.24 -10.35
C TYR A 4 9.09 -4.75 -10.48
N ARG A 5 8.77 -5.37 -11.61
CA ARG A 5 9.01 -6.80 -11.86
C ARG A 5 10.50 -7.19 -11.89
N TYR A 6 11.41 -6.21 -11.99
CA TYR A 6 12.86 -6.42 -12.08
C TYR A 6 13.62 -5.76 -10.94
N ILE A 7 12.91 -5.09 -10.02
CA ILE A 7 13.54 -4.43 -8.89
C ILE A 7 13.88 -5.50 -7.85
N GLN A 8 15.16 -5.61 -7.51
CA GLN A 8 15.64 -6.46 -6.42
C GLN A 8 15.86 -5.65 -5.15
N ASN A 9 16.31 -4.42 -5.28
CA ASN A 9 16.47 -3.51 -4.14
C ASN A 9 16.31 -2.05 -4.58
N TYR A 10 16.20 -1.17 -3.61
CA TYR A 10 16.16 0.27 -3.85
C TYR A 10 16.89 1.04 -2.75
N LYS A 11 17.33 2.26 -3.07
CA LYS A 11 17.93 3.18 -2.12
C LYS A 11 17.12 4.46 -2.07
N VAL A 12 16.84 4.93 -0.85
CA VAL A 12 16.06 6.14 -0.59
C VAL A 12 16.98 7.25 -0.13
N GLU A 13 16.90 8.39 -0.80
CA GLU A 13 17.53 9.65 -0.41
C GLU A 13 16.42 10.67 -0.12
N ILE A 14 16.33 11.17 1.10
CA ILE A 14 15.36 12.20 1.46
C ILE A 14 15.98 13.57 1.22
N LEU A 15 15.34 14.36 0.37
CA LEU A 15 15.74 15.69 0.00
C LEU A 15 14.87 16.73 0.72
N ASP A 16 15.48 17.75 1.27
CA ASP A 16 14.80 18.88 1.94
C ASP A 16 14.33 19.90 0.91
N GLN A 17 13.57 19.42 -0.08
CA GLN A 17 12.96 20.23 -1.14
C GLN A 17 11.52 19.77 -1.38
N PRO A 18 10.60 20.71 -1.69
CA PRO A 18 9.21 20.37 -1.95
C PRO A 18 9.07 19.37 -3.11
N PHE A 19 8.06 18.52 -3.00
CA PHE A 19 7.57 17.67 -4.07
C PHE A 19 6.17 18.16 -4.47
N GLU A 20 6.03 18.61 -5.71
CA GLU A 20 4.79 19.12 -6.26
C GLU A 20 4.18 18.07 -7.20
N LEU A 21 2.93 17.69 -6.93
CA LEU A 21 2.09 16.96 -7.87
C LEU A 21 1.31 17.97 -8.73
N GLU A 22 0.93 17.57 -9.93
CA GLU A 22 0.03 18.36 -10.82
C GLU A 22 -1.33 18.69 -10.18
N SER A 23 -1.73 17.96 -9.14
CA SER A 23 -2.84 18.29 -8.23
C SER A 23 -2.27 19.03 -7.02
N ASP A 24 -2.82 20.13 -6.62
CA ASP A 24 -2.42 21.08 -5.55
C ASP A 24 -1.90 20.49 -4.20
N ILE A 25 -1.46 19.23 -4.19
CA ILE A 25 -0.90 18.56 -3.02
C ILE A 25 0.61 18.75 -3.04
N ASN A 26 1.10 19.64 -2.19
CA ASN A 26 2.52 19.90 -2.01
C ASN A 26 3.03 19.17 -0.76
N PHE A 27 4.03 18.32 -0.94
CA PHE A 27 4.76 17.71 0.16
C PHE A 27 6.03 18.48 0.46
N LYS A 28 6.34 18.67 1.75
CA LYS A 28 7.50 19.46 2.19
C LYS A 28 8.85 18.88 1.80
N LYS A 29 8.91 17.55 1.60
CA LYS A 29 10.13 16.81 1.29
C LYS A 29 9.92 15.87 0.10
N THR A 30 11.01 15.61 -0.60
CA THR A 30 11.05 14.67 -1.72
C THR A 30 11.89 13.45 -1.36
N ALA A 31 11.35 12.25 -1.58
CA ALA A 31 12.13 11.03 -1.58
C ALA A 31 12.60 10.74 -3.02
N LYS A 32 13.91 10.77 -3.25
CA LYS A 32 14.53 10.31 -4.49
C LYS A 32 14.92 8.86 -4.30
N ILE A 33 14.33 7.97 -5.10
CA ILE A 33 14.47 6.53 -4.97
C ILE A 33 15.13 5.97 -6.21
N ALA A 34 16.28 5.34 -6.02
CA ALA A 34 17.03 4.64 -7.05
C ALA A 34 16.74 3.14 -6.96
N PHE A 35 16.24 2.54 -8.04
CA PHE A 35 15.88 1.13 -8.13
C PHE A 35 16.94 0.34 -8.88
N TYR A 36 17.25 -0.85 -8.39
CA TYR A 36 18.33 -1.70 -8.89
C TYR A 36 17.83 -3.11 -9.24
N ASP A 37 18.45 -3.71 -10.24
CA ASP A 37 18.25 -5.11 -10.61
C ASP A 37 19.04 -6.07 -9.70
N ILE A 38 18.92 -7.37 -9.96
CA ILE A 38 19.64 -8.44 -9.20
C ILE A 38 21.17 -8.32 -9.30
N ASN A 39 21.69 -7.66 -10.32
CA ASN A 39 23.12 -7.42 -10.52
C ASN A 39 23.57 -6.08 -9.93
N ASN A 40 22.73 -5.39 -9.17
CA ASN A 40 22.94 -4.03 -8.67
C ASN A 40 23.13 -2.96 -9.79
N ASN A 41 22.64 -3.20 -10.99
CA ASN A 41 22.60 -2.16 -12.00
C ASN A 41 21.41 -1.22 -11.72
N LEU A 42 21.64 0.09 -11.85
CA LEU A 42 20.57 1.07 -11.73
C LEU A 42 19.57 0.90 -12.88
N ILE A 43 18.32 0.65 -12.55
CA ILE A 43 17.21 0.55 -13.51
C ILE A 43 16.67 1.94 -13.81
N GLU A 44 16.28 2.66 -12.76
CA GLU A 44 15.74 4.02 -12.86
C GLU A 44 15.83 4.75 -11.52
N THR A 45 15.59 6.05 -11.57
CA THR A 45 15.43 6.89 -10.39
C THR A 45 14.13 7.65 -10.50
N LYS A 46 13.29 7.58 -9.46
CA LYS A 46 12.02 8.31 -9.38
C LYS A 46 12.00 9.21 -8.15
N LYS A 47 11.14 10.22 -8.21
CA LYS A 47 10.86 11.12 -7.09
C LYS A 47 9.44 10.90 -6.58
N TYR A 48 9.29 10.96 -5.26
CA TYR A 48 8.03 10.77 -4.53
C TYR A 48 7.89 11.86 -3.47
N GLY A 49 6.66 12.25 -3.17
CA GLY A 49 6.39 13.09 -2.02
C GLY A 49 6.59 12.30 -0.72
N VAL A 50 7.31 12.86 0.25
CA VAL A 50 7.43 12.22 1.57
C VAL A 50 6.18 12.54 2.38
N VAL A 51 5.44 11.50 2.74
CA VAL A 51 4.25 11.61 3.58
C VAL A 51 4.59 11.19 5.00
N ASP A 52 4.36 12.10 5.93
CA ASP A 52 4.34 11.78 7.36
C ASP A 52 3.04 11.03 7.69
N THR A 53 3.12 10.02 8.54
CA THR A 53 1.94 9.28 9.01
C THR A 53 0.91 10.18 9.68
N GLU A 54 1.32 11.25 10.34
CA GLU A 54 0.42 12.24 10.95
C GLU A 54 -0.48 12.93 9.90
N PHE A 55 0.02 13.17 8.69
CA PHE A 55 -0.81 13.68 7.61
C PHE A 55 -1.98 12.72 7.30
N ILE A 56 -1.69 11.42 7.20
CA ILE A 56 -2.72 10.41 6.94
C ILE A 56 -3.67 10.30 8.14
N TYR A 57 -3.14 10.30 9.35
CA TYR A 57 -3.93 10.21 10.57
C TYR A 57 -4.89 11.39 10.75
N ASN A 58 -4.45 12.60 10.41
CA ASN A 58 -5.32 13.78 10.43
C ASN A 58 -6.47 13.66 9.44
N LYS A 59 -6.22 13.13 8.23
CA LYS A 59 -7.30 12.86 7.26
C LYS A 59 -8.29 11.83 7.77
N ILE A 60 -7.81 10.77 8.45
CA ILE A 60 -8.69 9.77 9.09
C ILE A 60 -9.56 10.44 10.17
N ILE A 61 -8.97 11.24 11.06
CA ILE A 61 -9.68 11.94 12.13
C ILE A 61 -10.75 12.87 11.56
N ASN A 62 -10.40 13.63 10.52
CA ASN A 62 -11.28 14.60 9.87
C ASN A 62 -12.30 13.96 8.93
N LYS A 63 -12.26 12.63 8.72
CA LYS A 63 -13.09 11.90 7.75
C LYS A 63 -12.97 12.45 6.33
N GLU A 64 -11.75 12.73 5.92
CA GLU A 64 -11.42 13.23 4.58
C GLU A 64 -10.97 12.07 3.67
N SER A 65 -11.11 12.25 2.36
CA SER A 65 -10.52 11.37 1.37
C SER A 65 -9.00 11.38 1.46
N ILE A 66 -8.38 10.20 1.25
CA ILE A 66 -6.94 10.00 1.39
C ILE A 66 -6.35 9.73 0.01
N ASP A 67 -5.66 10.72 -0.54
CA ASP A 67 -4.85 10.55 -1.74
C ASP A 67 -3.37 10.78 -1.39
N ILE A 68 -2.61 9.71 -1.48
CA ILE A 68 -1.16 9.67 -1.26
C ILE A 68 -0.46 9.02 -2.46
N SER A 69 -1.03 9.23 -3.66
CA SER A 69 -0.42 8.74 -4.90
C SER A 69 0.94 9.37 -5.14
N ARG A 70 1.88 8.60 -5.70
CA ARG A 70 3.28 8.99 -5.92
C ARG A 70 3.99 9.47 -4.65
N CYS A 71 3.66 8.82 -3.51
CA CYS A 71 4.24 9.13 -2.22
C CYS A 71 5.13 8.01 -1.68
N TYR A 72 6.10 8.42 -0.88
CA TYR A 72 6.88 7.54 -0.02
C TYR A 72 6.36 7.67 1.41
N VAL A 73 5.89 6.55 1.95
CA VAL A 73 5.25 6.46 3.26
C VAL A 73 6.04 5.51 4.14
N LYS A 74 6.57 6.01 5.25
CA LYS A 74 7.33 5.19 6.20
C LYS A 74 6.53 4.91 7.47
N ASN A 75 6.55 3.64 7.92
CA ASN A 75 5.98 3.20 9.19
C ASN A 75 4.47 3.49 9.35
N PHE A 76 3.69 3.36 8.27
CA PHE A 76 2.23 3.47 8.39
C PHE A 76 1.64 2.31 9.19
N SER A 77 0.83 2.64 10.21
CA SER A 77 0.22 1.64 11.08
C SER A 77 -1.13 2.11 11.64
N LEU A 78 -2.21 1.37 11.31
CA LEU A 78 -3.52 1.59 11.92
C LEU A 78 -3.56 1.13 13.39
N SER A 79 -2.70 0.21 13.80
CA SER A 79 -2.57 -0.15 15.22
C SER A 79 -1.97 1.00 16.03
N ASP A 80 -0.96 1.68 15.50
CA ASP A 80 -0.40 2.88 16.12
C ASP A 80 -1.41 4.02 16.14
N PHE A 81 -2.18 4.19 15.05
CA PHE A 81 -3.27 5.16 14.99
C PHE A 81 -4.29 4.92 16.11
N ARG A 82 -4.76 3.66 16.29
CA ARG A 82 -5.69 3.31 17.37
C ARG A 82 -5.11 3.63 18.73
N SER A 83 -3.86 3.24 18.97
CA SER A 83 -3.18 3.51 20.25
C SER A 83 -3.07 4.99 20.56
N LYS A 84 -2.64 5.81 19.59
CA LYS A 84 -2.50 7.26 19.73
C LYS A 84 -3.82 7.97 20.00
N ASN A 85 -4.93 7.45 19.47
CA ASN A 85 -6.26 8.06 19.60
C ASN A 85 -7.12 7.39 20.69
N ASN A 86 -6.54 6.54 21.54
CA ASN A 86 -7.24 5.82 22.62
C ASN A 86 -8.43 4.99 22.13
N LEU A 87 -8.38 4.48 20.90
CA LEU A 87 -9.38 3.59 20.33
C LEU A 87 -9.15 2.15 20.82
N ASN A 88 -10.23 1.35 20.83
CA ASN A 88 -10.09 -0.06 21.14
C ASN A 88 -9.20 -0.76 20.08
N SER A 89 -8.32 -1.68 20.52
CA SER A 89 -7.41 -2.40 19.61
C SER A 89 -8.12 -3.23 18.52
N ARG A 90 -9.41 -3.53 18.70
CA ARG A 90 -10.27 -4.25 17.76
C ARG A 90 -11.22 -3.33 16.97
N GLU A 91 -11.15 -2.04 17.19
CA GLU A 91 -11.98 -1.07 16.49
C GLU A 91 -11.52 -0.91 15.05
N LYS A 92 -12.48 -0.90 14.12
CA LYS A 92 -12.19 -0.61 12.71
C LYS A 92 -11.91 0.88 12.53
N VAL A 93 -11.01 1.20 11.61
CA VAL A 93 -10.64 2.57 11.26
C VAL A 93 -11.11 2.87 9.84
N ASP A 94 -11.97 3.87 9.69
CA ASP A 94 -12.51 4.29 8.41
C ASP A 94 -11.43 4.99 7.56
N LEU A 95 -11.27 4.50 6.33
CA LEU A 95 -10.37 5.02 5.30
C LEU A 95 -11.21 5.41 4.08
N ILE A 96 -11.41 6.72 3.89
CA ILE A 96 -12.33 7.23 2.88
C ILE A 96 -11.60 7.44 1.55
N ASP A 97 -12.11 6.85 0.46
CA ASP A 97 -11.59 6.99 -0.91
C ASP A 97 -10.07 6.85 -1.00
N PHE A 98 -9.53 5.80 -0.36
CA PHE A 98 -8.09 5.62 -0.19
C PHE A 98 -7.39 5.37 -1.52
N THR A 99 -6.45 6.24 -1.88
CA THR A 99 -5.68 6.15 -3.12
C THR A 99 -4.18 6.26 -2.82
N ALA A 100 -3.42 5.28 -3.30
CA ALA A 100 -1.96 5.21 -3.15
C ALA A 100 -1.29 4.72 -4.46
N VAL A 101 -1.74 5.24 -5.59
CA VAL A 101 -1.24 4.83 -6.91
C VAL A 101 0.23 5.19 -7.09
N ASP A 102 1.04 4.23 -7.59
CA ASP A 102 2.48 4.40 -7.82
C ASP A 102 3.23 4.90 -6.56
N SER A 103 2.84 4.42 -5.38
CA SER A 103 3.41 4.81 -4.10
C SER A 103 4.30 3.73 -3.51
N ILE A 104 5.09 4.10 -2.52
CA ILE A 104 5.97 3.17 -1.81
C ILE A 104 5.68 3.24 -0.33
N PHE A 105 5.35 2.09 0.24
CA PHE A 105 5.28 1.90 1.69
C PHE A 105 6.47 1.08 2.17
N GLU A 106 7.02 1.49 3.28
CA GLU A 106 8.11 0.75 3.91
C GLU A 106 7.98 0.83 5.44
N SER A 107 8.35 -0.23 6.14
CA SER A 107 8.37 -0.26 7.59
C SER A 107 9.42 -1.25 8.09
N GLU A 108 10.14 -0.88 9.14
CA GLU A 108 11.06 -1.79 9.83
C GLU A 108 10.31 -2.90 10.60
N LYS A 109 9.01 -2.74 10.83
CA LYS A 109 8.18 -3.72 11.55
C LYS A 109 7.11 -4.28 10.62
N MET A 110 6.09 -3.48 10.34
CA MET A 110 4.93 -3.88 9.56
C MET A 110 4.26 -2.66 8.92
N ILE A 111 3.91 -2.77 7.66
CA ILE A 111 2.98 -1.88 6.98
C ILE A 111 1.58 -2.36 7.36
N ASP A 112 0.89 -1.62 8.23
CA ASP A 112 -0.27 -2.15 8.94
C ASP A 112 -1.58 -1.45 8.58
N PHE A 113 -2.39 -2.14 7.78
CA PHE A 113 -3.78 -1.82 7.48
C PHE A 113 -4.79 -2.69 8.28
N THR A 114 -4.34 -3.39 9.32
CA THR A 114 -5.20 -4.29 10.12
C THR A 114 -6.46 -3.57 10.61
N LEU A 115 -7.62 -4.21 10.40
CA LEU A 115 -8.94 -3.66 10.74
C LEU A 115 -9.24 -2.31 10.04
N GLY A 116 -8.63 -2.04 8.88
CA GLY A 116 -9.03 -0.93 8.02
C GLY A 116 -10.43 -1.15 7.45
N ASN A 117 -11.30 -0.15 7.54
CA ASN A 117 -12.61 -0.12 6.93
C ASN A 117 -12.58 0.86 5.77
N PHE A 118 -12.37 0.35 4.56
CA PHE A 118 -12.29 1.17 3.34
C PHE A 118 -13.71 1.48 2.88
N ILE A 119 -14.06 2.76 2.89
CA ILE A 119 -15.38 3.28 2.55
C ILE A 119 -15.30 4.37 1.47
N GLY A 120 -16.44 4.76 0.91
CA GLY A 120 -16.52 5.73 -0.17
C GLY A 120 -16.75 5.04 -1.51
N THR A 121 -15.99 5.42 -2.53
CA THR A 121 -16.18 4.99 -3.93
C THR A 121 -15.02 4.17 -4.50
N LYS A 122 -13.87 4.15 -3.83
CA LYS A 122 -12.65 3.48 -4.32
C LYS A 122 -11.68 3.12 -3.22
N ALA A 123 -10.87 2.08 -3.49
CA ALA A 123 -9.59 1.83 -2.85
C ALA A 123 -8.59 1.43 -3.95
N ASP A 124 -7.57 2.25 -4.17
CA ASP A 124 -6.65 2.07 -5.29
C ASP A 124 -5.17 2.04 -4.83
N PHE A 125 -4.59 0.87 -4.89
CA PHE A 125 -3.18 0.58 -4.65
C PHE A 125 -2.45 0.18 -5.94
N SER A 126 -2.93 0.64 -7.11
CA SER A 126 -2.32 0.28 -8.38
C SER A 126 -0.87 0.72 -8.45
N ASN A 127 0.02 -0.20 -8.84
CA ASN A 127 1.47 0.02 -8.94
C ASN A 127 2.15 0.41 -7.61
N THR A 128 1.50 0.21 -6.49
CA THR A 128 2.10 0.44 -5.17
C THR A 128 3.17 -0.61 -4.91
N HIS A 129 4.31 -0.17 -4.40
CA HIS A 129 5.35 -1.05 -3.88
C HIS A 129 5.24 -1.12 -2.36
N PHE A 130 4.88 -2.29 -1.83
CA PHE A 130 4.97 -2.60 -0.42
C PHE A 130 6.37 -3.17 -0.17
N GLY A 131 7.28 -2.27 0.24
CA GLY A 131 8.71 -2.52 0.38
C GLY A 131 9.07 -3.29 1.66
N LEU A 132 10.16 -2.90 2.29
CA LEU A 132 10.66 -3.58 3.48
C LEU A 132 9.60 -3.71 4.58
N GLY A 133 9.55 -4.89 5.21
CA GLY A 133 8.64 -5.22 6.31
C GLY A 133 7.51 -6.15 5.92
N ASN A 134 6.78 -6.59 6.94
CA ASN A 134 5.56 -7.36 6.74
C ASN A 134 4.42 -6.44 6.31
N LEU A 135 3.45 -6.96 5.54
CA LEU A 135 2.22 -6.25 5.19
C LEU A 135 1.01 -6.94 5.81
N SER A 136 0.14 -6.17 6.43
CA SER A 136 -1.09 -6.70 7.00
C SER A 136 -2.33 -5.92 6.58
N PHE A 137 -3.26 -6.62 5.93
CA PHE A 137 -4.66 -6.23 5.76
C PHE A 137 -5.58 -7.11 6.63
N LEU A 138 -5.05 -7.72 7.70
CA LEU A 138 -5.80 -8.64 8.57
C LEU A 138 -7.14 -8.04 8.99
N LYS A 139 -8.25 -8.75 8.71
CA LYS A 139 -9.62 -8.36 9.06
C LYS A 139 -10.06 -7.00 8.52
N SER A 140 -9.40 -6.48 7.48
CA SER A 140 -9.86 -5.28 6.77
C SER A 140 -11.14 -5.57 5.98
N GLU A 141 -11.91 -4.53 5.74
CA GLU A 141 -13.14 -4.60 4.96
C GLU A 141 -13.16 -3.50 3.90
N PHE A 142 -13.55 -3.86 2.68
CA PHE A 142 -13.72 -2.94 1.56
C PHE A 142 -15.19 -2.88 1.20
N GLY A 143 -15.70 -1.68 0.89
CA GLY A 143 -17.08 -1.48 0.48
C GLY A 143 -17.39 -2.10 -0.90
N ASP A 144 -18.65 -1.91 -1.36
CA ASP A 144 -19.15 -2.42 -2.63
C ASP A 144 -18.66 -1.60 -3.84
N PHE A 145 -17.35 -1.38 -3.92
CA PHE A 145 -16.70 -0.62 -4.98
C PHE A 145 -15.48 -1.35 -5.52
N LYS A 146 -14.88 -0.81 -6.58
CA LYS A 146 -13.71 -1.40 -7.21
C LYS A 146 -12.46 -1.23 -6.35
N VAL A 147 -11.81 -2.34 -6.01
CA VAL A 147 -10.57 -2.41 -5.26
C VAL A 147 -9.42 -2.80 -6.20
N LEU A 148 -8.38 -1.98 -6.26
CA LEU A 148 -7.28 -2.16 -7.19
C LEU A 148 -5.96 -2.37 -6.47
N PHE A 149 -5.35 -3.53 -6.70
CA PHE A 149 -3.96 -3.88 -6.40
C PHE A 149 -3.16 -4.16 -7.69
N LYS A 150 -3.72 -3.76 -8.84
CA LYS A 150 -3.14 -4.06 -10.15
C LYS A 150 -1.70 -3.58 -10.26
N GLY A 151 -0.78 -4.51 -10.55
CA GLY A 151 0.63 -4.25 -10.73
C GLY A 151 1.36 -3.79 -9.49
N SER A 152 0.78 -4.00 -8.32
CA SER A 152 1.49 -3.82 -7.06
C SER A 152 2.58 -4.88 -6.87
N SER A 153 3.57 -4.55 -6.08
CA SER A 153 4.64 -5.46 -5.71
C SER A 153 4.77 -5.55 -4.19
N TYR A 154 5.04 -6.76 -3.72
CA TYR A 154 5.11 -7.14 -2.32
C TYR A 154 6.47 -7.75 -2.06
N SER A 155 7.23 -7.17 -1.12
CA SER A 155 8.59 -7.63 -0.78
C SER A 155 8.60 -8.96 -0.01
N GLU A 156 9.79 -9.38 0.41
CA GLU A 156 10.06 -10.67 1.05
C GLU A 156 9.44 -10.88 2.44
N GLY A 157 8.70 -9.90 2.97
CA GLY A 157 7.98 -10.03 4.25
C GLY A 157 6.74 -10.91 4.16
N ASN A 158 6.14 -11.23 5.30
CA ASN A 158 4.86 -11.91 5.34
C ASN A 158 3.74 -10.94 4.92
N ASN A 159 3.00 -11.30 3.88
CA ASN A 159 1.91 -10.52 3.31
C ASN A 159 0.58 -11.18 3.66
N THR A 160 -0.24 -10.57 4.51
CA THR A 160 -1.51 -11.18 4.93
C THR A 160 -2.73 -10.37 4.52
N PHE A 161 -3.64 -11.07 3.86
CA PHE A 161 -5.02 -10.67 3.56
C PHE A 161 -6.02 -11.55 4.33
N GLN A 162 -5.60 -12.19 5.42
CA GLN A 162 -6.45 -13.10 6.18
C GLN A 162 -7.69 -12.39 6.73
N TYR A 163 -8.85 -13.05 6.60
CA TYR A 163 -10.14 -12.56 7.04
C TYR A 163 -10.54 -11.20 6.41
N VAL A 164 -9.93 -10.82 5.29
CA VAL A 164 -10.35 -9.62 4.54
C VAL A 164 -11.72 -9.87 3.90
N LYS A 165 -12.56 -8.84 3.87
CA LYS A 165 -13.82 -8.84 3.14
C LYS A 165 -13.76 -7.81 2.01
N PHE A 166 -13.92 -8.26 0.78
CA PHE A 166 -14.01 -7.40 -0.40
C PHE A 166 -15.47 -7.08 -0.81
N ASN A 167 -16.44 -7.60 -0.04
CA ASN A 167 -17.87 -7.44 -0.26
C ASN A 167 -18.24 -7.69 -1.75
N ASN A 168 -19.11 -6.87 -2.36
CA ASN A 168 -19.58 -7.08 -3.73
C ASN A 168 -18.77 -6.29 -4.78
N GLY A 169 -17.70 -5.62 -4.39
CA GLY A 169 -16.83 -4.88 -5.30
C GLY A 169 -15.94 -5.78 -6.16
N ASN A 170 -15.56 -5.28 -7.33
CA ASN A 170 -14.57 -5.97 -8.17
C ASN A 170 -13.17 -5.82 -7.58
N VAL A 171 -12.42 -6.91 -7.49
CA VAL A 171 -11.05 -6.92 -6.96
C VAL A 171 -10.04 -7.26 -8.05
N ASN A 172 -8.99 -6.47 -8.18
CA ASN A 172 -8.01 -6.69 -9.24
C ASN A 172 -6.58 -6.71 -8.70
N PHE A 173 -5.94 -7.88 -8.79
CA PHE A 173 -4.52 -8.11 -8.53
C PHE A 173 -3.69 -8.34 -9.81
N ASP A 174 -4.24 -8.09 -11.00
CA ASP A 174 -3.55 -8.37 -12.27
C ASP A 174 -2.15 -7.77 -12.33
N ASN A 175 -1.20 -8.54 -12.85
CA ASN A 175 0.21 -8.16 -13.00
C ASN A 175 0.92 -7.81 -11.68
N SER A 176 0.42 -8.25 -10.55
CA SER A 176 1.10 -8.08 -9.26
C SER A 176 2.25 -9.08 -9.11
N THR A 177 3.23 -8.70 -8.29
CA THR A 177 4.40 -9.53 -7.99
C THR A 177 4.49 -9.73 -6.48
N PHE A 178 4.42 -10.97 -6.04
CA PHE A 178 4.74 -11.38 -4.67
C PHE A 178 6.16 -11.96 -4.70
N GLU A 179 7.09 -11.33 -4.00
CA GLU A 179 8.48 -11.75 -3.92
C GLU A 179 8.61 -13.06 -3.10
N ASN A 180 9.75 -13.31 -2.47
CA ASN A 180 9.99 -14.54 -1.72
C ASN A 180 9.31 -14.59 -0.33
N GLY A 181 8.44 -13.65 -0.01
CA GLY A 181 7.68 -13.62 1.23
C GLY A 181 6.42 -14.48 1.19
N ASN A 182 5.93 -14.89 2.35
CA ASN A 182 4.69 -15.67 2.44
C ASN A 182 3.48 -14.80 2.11
N LEU A 183 2.50 -15.39 1.42
CA LEU A 183 1.23 -14.74 1.09
C LEU A 183 0.05 -15.55 1.64
N SER A 184 -0.85 -14.89 2.36
CA SER A 184 -2.00 -15.56 2.93
C SER A 184 -3.32 -14.86 2.64
N PHE A 185 -4.25 -15.61 2.03
CA PHE A 185 -5.67 -15.26 1.86
C PHE A 185 -6.60 -16.16 2.68
N VAL A 186 -6.13 -16.71 3.79
CA VAL A 186 -6.93 -17.61 4.64
C VAL A 186 -8.20 -16.89 5.11
N ASN A 187 -9.36 -17.51 4.89
CA ASN A 187 -10.67 -16.97 5.23
C ASN A 187 -10.97 -15.58 4.62
N THR A 188 -10.36 -15.24 3.49
CA THR A 188 -10.70 -14.04 2.73
C THR A 188 -12.01 -14.24 1.99
N TYR A 189 -12.92 -13.27 2.09
CA TYR A 189 -14.19 -13.25 1.36
C TYR A 189 -14.10 -12.28 0.19
N PHE A 190 -14.19 -12.80 -1.04
CA PHE A 190 -14.09 -12.00 -2.28
C PHE A 190 -15.46 -11.47 -2.76
N GLY A 191 -16.56 -11.83 -2.09
CA GLY A 191 -17.91 -11.40 -2.43
C GLY A 191 -18.41 -11.90 -3.78
N ASP A 192 -19.46 -11.24 -4.29
CA ASP A 192 -20.10 -11.59 -5.56
C ASP A 192 -19.51 -10.81 -6.76
N GLY A 193 -18.58 -9.90 -6.53
CA GLY A 193 -17.87 -9.15 -7.56
C GLY A 193 -16.81 -9.99 -8.29
N ASN A 194 -16.36 -9.51 -9.44
CA ASN A 194 -15.31 -10.18 -10.20
C ASN A 194 -13.95 -10.02 -9.52
N SER A 195 -13.28 -11.13 -9.23
CA SER A 195 -11.90 -11.14 -8.75
C SER A 195 -10.95 -11.56 -9.87
N SER A 196 -9.89 -10.77 -10.11
CA SER A 196 -8.93 -11.02 -11.17
C SER A 196 -7.50 -11.10 -10.65
N PHE A 197 -6.79 -12.16 -11.07
CA PHE A 197 -5.42 -12.50 -10.68
C PHE A 197 -4.56 -12.85 -11.92
N LYS A 198 -4.74 -12.17 -13.04
CA LYS A 198 -4.04 -12.45 -14.29
C LYS A 198 -2.58 -12.04 -14.22
N ASN A 199 -1.70 -12.86 -14.79
CA ASN A 199 -0.26 -12.57 -14.91
C ASN A 199 0.42 -12.25 -13.57
N ILE A 200 0.01 -12.89 -12.50
CA ILE A 200 0.68 -12.76 -11.20
C ILE A 200 2.01 -13.50 -11.26
N HIS A 201 3.02 -12.91 -10.63
CA HIS A 201 4.29 -13.54 -10.37
C HIS A 201 4.38 -13.86 -8.89
N PHE A 202 4.64 -15.13 -8.55
CA PHE A 202 4.97 -15.57 -7.21
C PHE A 202 6.46 -15.92 -7.15
N GLY A 203 7.14 -15.46 -6.11
CA GLY A 203 8.47 -15.88 -5.76
C GLY A 203 8.47 -17.26 -5.06
N ASN A 204 9.47 -17.50 -4.22
CA ASN A 204 9.65 -18.80 -3.54
C ASN A 204 9.03 -18.85 -2.12
N GLY A 205 8.12 -17.94 -1.79
CA GLY A 205 7.38 -17.97 -0.53
C GLY A 205 6.24 -19.00 -0.52
N ASP A 206 5.73 -19.33 0.68
CA ASP A 206 4.56 -20.21 0.91
C ASP A 206 3.24 -19.43 0.85
#